data_930fe78994b190f292881a5d3e7163d3
#
_entry.id   930fe78994b190f292881a5d3e7163d3
#
_cell.length_a   1.000
_cell.length_b   1.000
_cell.length_c   1.000
_cell.angle_alpha   90.00
_cell.angle_beta   90.00
_cell.angle_gamma   90.00
#
_symmetry.space_group_name_H-M   'P 1'
#
loop_
_entity.id
_entity.type
_entity.pdbx_description
1 polymer ?
#
loop_
_entity_poly.entity_id
_entity_poly.type
_entity_poly.pdbx_seq_one_letter_code
_entity_poly.pdbx_strand_id
1 'polypeptide(L)'
;MAIHLNADQKNLRKLYGEYETFVIPPYQRPYSWTINECRQLYDDLIDAFNRKNDNDYFVGTIILAVADEDENEYPRIVDGQQRLTTFWLLFKALSTLLPDVTSLTECLYSKNWDGSGKNLRIMSQVNDKSDLDEMNLIDNWDAKDYDLRMADTEEEARRYGLDFEDAFFEDVNLTNATIYFYKRLKDIKTDWGVDKLRDFARFLIKSVLILPIEMHAPGIHDAEDKALTIFETINNRGMDLANSDIFKARLYSKAITTEQKEEFIDMWDTMVKECKSLDIDIDHLFTIYMLIITSKELSNYNASDIREFFDGRNGELSHHSYEEIMSELLDISQSLLCYKDMSIGTSRIAGWLQLLDIGKNDKIDTILVAWKKSGDKEDKDTDAFLSKLVKYSLIRRFGLDIYSVQSIINEILTKGESPKLHNITNALSFEIPYFMRHPLESKLAMILEMGGGLLPSYEINIVRRKMRTYIETDYGTKIHQETHFDTGIGNVAFVPNEQAKQAKVFDKYMERMRIVDPECASLADGKTVRYYLKDVRAREERKKKALTEFFNSKQTWTK
;
A
#
# COMPACT_ATOMS: atom_id res chain seq x y z
N MET A 1 9.56 -13.98 34.46
CA MET A 1 9.53 -15.42 34.13
C MET A 1 10.74 -15.78 33.30
N ALA A 2 11.31 -16.99 33.49
CA ALA A 2 12.43 -17.43 32.64
C ALA A 2 11.89 -17.66 31.20
N ILE A 3 12.61 -17.15 30.21
CA ILE A 3 12.31 -17.42 28.81
C ILE A 3 12.84 -18.84 28.52
N HIS A 4 11.96 -19.76 28.15
CA HIS A 4 12.34 -21.08 27.66
C HIS A 4 12.32 -21.07 26.13
N LEU A 5 13.50 -20.93 25.54
CA LEU A 5 13.72 -20.83 24.11
C LEU A 5 14.45 -22.09 23.64
N ASN A 6 13.90 -22.73 22.63
CA ASN A 6 14.56 -23.82 21.90
C ASN A 6 14.84 -23.37 20.46
N ALA A 7 16.06 -23.57 19.98
CA ALA A 7 16.46 -23.23 18.63
C ALA A 7 17.41 -24.31 18.09
N ASP A 8 16.89 -25.18 17.27
CA ASP A 8 17.65 -26.26 16.64
C ASP A 8 17.42 -26.28 15.13
N GLN A 9 18.50 -26.34 14.37
CA GLN A 9 18.43 -26.35 12.92
C GLN A 9 17.79 -27.64 12.40
N LYS A 10 16.76 -27.50 11.59
CA LYS A 10 16.00 -28.63 11.02
C LYS A 10 15.98 -28.55 9.48
N ASN A 11 15.92 -29.69 8.82
CA ASN A 11 15.51 -29.72 7.42
C ASN A 11 13.98 -29.68 7.31
N LEU A 12 13.47 -29.37 6.12
CA LEU A 12 12.02 -29.19 5.95
C LEU A 12 11.21 -30.46 6.29
N ARG A 13 11.74 -31.66 6.00
CA ARG A 13 11.06 -32.91 6.37
C ARG A 13 10.93 -33.07 7.89
N LYS A 14 11.99 -32.75 8.64
CA LYS A 14 11.94 -32.82 10.12
C LYS A 14 10.97 -31.81 10.66
N LEU A 15 11.04 -30.56 10.17
CA LEU A 15 10.16 -29.50 10.61
C LEU A 15 8.67 -29.88 10.42
N TYR A 16 8.29 -30.22 9.18
CA TYR A 16 6.88 -30.58 8.91
C TYR A 16 6.44 -31.89 9.55
N GLY A 17 7.36 -32.78 9.91
CA GLY A 17 7.06 -34.05 10.58
C GLY A 17 6.95 -33.94 12.09
N GLU A 18 7.37 -32.83 12.70
CA GLU A 18 7.45 -32.67 14.16
C GLU A 18 6.10 -32.38 14.80
N TYR A 19 5.28 -31.60 14.13
CA TYR A 19 3.94 -31.21 14.58
C TYR A 19 2.88 -31.68 13.58
N GLU A 20 1.68 -31.95 14.07
CA GLU A 20 0.58 -32.34 13.19
C GLU A 20 0.19 -31.23 12.23
N THR A 21 0.06 -30.02 12.73
CA THR A 21 -0.34 -28.84 11.97
C THR A 21 0.33 -27.61 12.56
N PHE A 22 0.74 -26.68 11.70
CA PHE A 22 1.13 -25.33 12.07
C PHE A 22 -0.04 -24.39 11.82
N VAL A 23 -0.34 -23.52 12.76
CA VAL A 23 -1.42 -22.55 12.64
C VAL A 23 -0.86 -21.17 12.33
N ILE A 24 -1.38 -20.54 11.29
CA ILE A 24 -1.19 -19.12 11.03
C ILE A 24 -2.30 -18.37 11.78
N PRO A 25 -1.95 -17.56 12.82
CA PRO A 25 -2.94 -16.92 13.67
C PRO A 25 -3.77 -15.86 12.93
N PRO A 26 -4.97 -15.50 13.43
CA PRO A 26 -5.85 -14.53 12.78
C PRO A 26 -5.28 -13.12 12.67
N TYR A 27 -4.33 -12.76 13.52
CA TYR A 27 -3.68 -11.44 13.46
C TYR A 27 -2.58 -11.34 12.40
N GLN A 28 -2.18 -12.44 11.78
CA GLN A 28 -1.22 -12.42 10.68
C GLN A 28 -1.87 -11.84 9.41
N ARG A 29 -1.02 -11.37 8.49
CA ARG A 29 -1.51 -10.94 7.17
C ARG A 29 -1.79 -12.14 6.28
N PRO A 30 -2.70 -12.03 5.31
CA PRO A 30 -2.88 -13.05 4.27
C PRO A 30 -1.58 -13.33 3.52
N TYR A 31 -1.57 -14.41 2.75
CA TYR A 31 -0.44 -14.72 1.88
C TYR A 31 -0.24 -13.60 0.84
N SER A 32 0.94 -12.99 0.85
CA SER A 32 1.22 -11.76 0.08
C SER A 32 2.45 -11.86 -0.84
N TRP A 33 3.17 -12.97 -0.86
CA TRP A 33 4.26 -13.13 -1.80
C TRP A 33 3.73 -13.15 -3.23
N THR A 34 4.34 -12.30 -4.06
CA THR A 34 4.08 -12.24 -5.49
C THR A 34 4.96 -13.24 -6.23
N ILE A 35 4.82 -13.29 -7.54
CA ILE A 35 5.68 -14.13 -8.39
C ILE A 35 7.16 -13.74 -8.27
N ASN A 36 7.47 -12.48 -7.92
CA ASN A 36 8.86 -12.04 -7.78
C ASN A 36 9.56 -12.71 -6.59
N GLU A 37 8.92 -12.77 -5.42
CA GLU A 37 9.45 -13.45 -4.24
C GLU A 37 9.52 -14.98 -4.48
N CYS A 38 8.49 -15.55 -5.12
CA CYS A 38 8.48 -16.97 -5.49
C CYS A 38 9.59 -17.32 -6.47
N ARG A 39 9.84 -16.47 -7.46
CA ARG A 39 10.94 -16.61 -8.42
C ARG A 39 12.28 -16.57 -7.73
N GLN A 40 12.51 -15.57 -6.88
CA GLN A 40 13.76 -15.44 -6.14
C GLN A 40 14.04 -16.70 -5.31
N LEU A 41 13.05 -17.15 -4.52
CA LEU A 41 13.21 -18.40 -3.75
C LEU A 41 13.52 -19.60 -4.66
N TYR A 42 12.79 -19.75 -5.76
CA TYR A 42 12.99 -20.87 -6.68
C TYR A 42 14.38 -20.87 -7.32
N ASP A 43 14.84 -19.71 -7.78
CA ASP A 43 16.16 -19.55 -8.41
C ASP A 43 17.29 -19.84 -7.40
N ASP A 44 17.17 -19.35 -6.16
CA ASP A 44 18.09 -19.65 -5.06
C ASP A 44 18.16 -21.16 -4.77
N LEU A 45 17.01 -21.85 -4.77
CA LEU A 45 16.92 -23.30 -4.56
C LEU A 45 17.57 -24.08 -5.72
N ILE A 46 17.35 -23.65 -6.96
CA ILE A 46 17.97 -24.26 -8.14
C ILE A 46 19.48 -24.04 -8.14
N ASP A 47 19.94 -22.84 -7.80
CA ASP A 47 21.36 -22.51 -7.70
C ASP A 47 22.04 -23.36 -6.61
N ALA A 48 21.40 -23.49 -5.45
CA ALA A 48 21.91 -24.34 -4.38
C ALA A 48 21.96 -25.83 -4.78
N PHE A 49 20.91 -26.33 -5.43
CA PHE A 49 20.83 -27.68 -5.93
C PHE A 49 21.94 -28.01 -6.96
N ASN A 50 22.33 -27.05 -7.78
CA ASN A 50 23.35 -27.22 -8.79
C ASN A 50 24.80 -27.06 -8.27
N ARG A 51 25.04 -26.67 -7.02
CA ARG A 51 26.39 -26.58 -6.41
C ARG A 51 27.00 -27.97 -6.25
N LYS A 52 28.28 -28.10 -6.60
CA LYS A 52 28.96 -29.42 -6.63
C LYS A 52 29.43 -29.94 -5.28
N ASN A 53 29.70 -29.08 -4.28
CA ASN A 53 30.42 -29.47 -3.07
C ASN A 53 29.73 -29.14 -1.75
N ASP A 54 28.66 -28.35 -1.74
CA ASP A 54 27.88 -27.98 -0.55
C ASP A 54 26.46 -27.66 -1.01
N ASN A 55 25.59 -28.64 -0.84
CA ASN A 55 24.20 -28.52 -1.35
C ASN A 55 23.22 -28.04 -0.30
N ASP A 56 23.66 -27.77 0.93
CA ASP A 56 22.76 -27.26 1.95
C ASP A 56 22.39 -25.79 1.65
N TYR A 57 21.11 -25.48 1.78
CA TYR A 57 20.57 -24.14 1.60
C TYR A 57 19.81 -23.70 2.85
N PHE A 58 20.29 -22.63 3.47
CA PHE A 58 19.65 -22.08 4.67
C PHE A 58 18.62 -21.01 4.28
N VAL A 59 17.34 -21.29 4.57
CA VAL A 59 16.20 -20.40 4.21
C VAL A 59 16.03 -19.26 5.19
N GLY A 60 16.56 -19.37 6.40
CA GLY A 60 16.40 -18.38 7.48
C GLY A 60 15.73 -18.95 8.72
N THR A 61 15.27 -18.06 9.57
CA THR A 61 14.59 -18.39 10.83
C THR A 61 13.07 -18.38 10.67
N ILE A 62 12.39 -19.16 11.49
CA ILE A 62 10.95 -19.01 11.78
C ILE A 62 10.77 -18.91 13.30
N ILE A 63 9.71 -18.26 13.75
CA ILE A 63 9.39 -18.13 15.16
C ILE A 63 8.05 -18.80 15.42
N LEU A 64 8.06 -19.73 16.39
CA LEU A 64 6.90 -20.53 16.76
C LEU A 64 6.55 -20.30 18.22
N ALA A 65 5.27 -20.17 18.52
CA ALA A 65 4.73 -20.24 19.86
C ALA A 65 4.19 -21.66 20.10
N VAL A 66 4.58 -22.29 21.20
CA VAL A 66 4.26 -23.68 21.53
C VAL A 66 3.69 -23.76 22.94
N ALA A 67 2.50 -24.36 23.12
CA ALA A 67 1.93 -24.65 24.41
C ALA A 67 2.49 -25.98 24.96
N ASP A 68 2.97 -26.00 26.22
CA ASP A 68 3.54 -27.19 26.84
C ASP A 68 2.49 -28.05 27.56
N GLU A 69 1.41 -27.45 28.04
CA GLU A 69 0.41 -28.13 28.90
C GLU A 69 -0.89 -28.47 28.16
N ASP A 70 -1.10 -27.96 26.91
CA ASP A 70 -2.29 -28.24 26.13
C ASP A 70 -1.95 -29.00 24.84
N GLU A 71 -2.11 -30.32 24.89
CA GLU A 71 -1.85 -31.22 23.74
C GLU A 71 -2.82 -31.00 22.57
N ASN A 72 -3.89 -30.21 22.75
CA ASN A 72 -4.85 -29.89 21.69
C ASN A 72 -4.51 -28.60 20.94
N GLU A 73 -3.57 -27.82 21.45
CA GLU A 73 -3.13 -26.58 20.81
C GLU A 73 -1.97 -26.85 19.84
N TYR A 74 -2.16 -26.47 18.58
CA TYR A 74 -1.12 -26.55 17.57
C TYR A 74 -0.14 -25.36 17.67
N PRO A 75 1.15 -25.55 17.31
CA PRO A 75 2.11 -24.45 17.24
C PRO A 75 1.64 -23.33 16.35
N ARG A 76 1.77 -22.08 16.81
CA ARG A 76 1.41 -20.90 16.05
C ARG A 76 2.63 -20.26 15.43
N ILE A 77 2.52 -19.90 14.15
CA ILE A 77 3.58 -19.26 13.40
C ILE A 77 3.53 -17.75 13.67
N VAL A 78 4.51 -17.24 14.40
CA VAL A 78 4.64 -15.81 14.69
C VAL A 78 5.47 -15.10 13.61
N ASP A 79 6.48 -15.78 13.06
CA ASP A 79 7.23 -15.32 11.90
C ASP A 79 7.56 -16.46 10.93
N GLY A 80 7.67 -16.14 9.65
CA GLY A 80 8.02 -17.10 8.60
C GLY A 80 6.84 -17.76 7.90
N GLN A 81 5.61 -17.30 8.14
CA GLN A 81 4.39 -17.85 7.54
C GLN A 81 4.44 -17.85 6.01
N GLN A 82 4.89 -16.76 5.38
CA GLN A 82 4.98 -16.66 3.92
C GLN A 82 5.88 -17.74 3.34
N ARG A 83 7.05 -17.94 3.96
CA ARG A 83 8.02 -18.99 3.54
C ARG A 83 7.46 -20.40 3.68
N LEU A 84 6.87 -20.71 4.83
CA LEU A 84 6.30 -22.05 5.06
C LEU A 84 5.14 -22.32 4.09
N THR A 85 4.24 -21.38 3.91
CA THR A 85 3.15 -21.49 2.94
C THR A 85 3.70 -21.69 1.53
N THR A 86 4.72 -20.96 1.12
CA THR A 86 5.35 -21.11 -0.21
C THR A 86 5.97 -22.48 -0.39
N PHE A 87 6.64 -23.06 0.63
CA PHE A 87 7.12 -24.43 0.56
C PHE A 87 6.00 -25.45 0.47
N TRP A 88 4.90 -25.24 1.16
CA TRP A 88 3.73 -26.10 1.03
C TRP A 88 3.18 -26.10 -0.41
N LEU A 89 3.05 -24.92 -1.04
CA LEU A 89 2.65 -24.79 -2.45
C LEU A 89 3.63 -25.49 -3.42
N LEU A 90 4.93 -25.32 -3.19
CA LEU A 90 5.98 -25.98 -3.97
C LEU A 90 5.92 -27.51 -3.81
N PHE A 91 5.71 -28.02 -2.60
CA PHE A 91 5.54 -29.46 -2.36
C PHE A 91 4.26 -30.01 -2.98
N LYS A 92 3.17 -29.23 -2.97
CA LYS A 92 1.93 -29.62 -3.62
C LYS A 92 2.11 -29.76 -5.14
N ALA A 93 2.77 -28.80 -5.80
CA ALA A 93 3.09 -28.89 -7.22
C ALA A 93 4.01 -30.09 -7.52
N LEU A 94 5.03 -30.33 -6.69
CA LEU A 94 5.92 -31.50 -6.83
C LEU A 94 5.20 -32.81 -6.64
N SER A 95 4.33 -32.93 -5.64
CA SER A 95 3.58 -34.17 -5.36
C SER A 95 2.65 -34.54 -6.52
N THR A 96 2.12 -33.57 -7.23
CA THR A 96 1.32 -33.77 -8.44
C THR A 96 2.16 -34.33 -9.60
N LEU A 97 3.41 -33.87 -9.73
CA LEU A 97 4.33 -34.37 -10.76
C LEU A 97 5.04 -35.68 -10.40
N LEU A 98 5.15 -35.98 -9.10
CA LEU A 98 5.80 -37.15 -8.51
C LEU A 98 4.90 -37.84 -7.47
N PRO A 99 3.76 -38.41 -7.87
CA PRO A 99 2.77 -38.96 -6.93
C PRO A 99 3.26 -40.20 -6.15
N ASP A 100 4.33 -40.82 -6.59
CA ASP A 100 4.96 -41.97 -5.94
C ASP A 100 5.97 -41.59 -4.82
N VAL A 101 6.28 -40.30 -4.65
CA VAL A 101 7.21 -39.81 -3.61
C VAL A 101 6.45 -39.50 -2.31
N THR A 102 6.26 -40.51 -1.48
CA THR A 102 5.49 -40.40 -0.22
C THR A 102 6.04 -39.36 0.76
N SER A 103 7.33 -39.07 0.75
CA SER A 103 7.94 -38.04 1.60
C SER A 103 7.41 -36.62 1.32
N LEU A 104 6.95 -36.33 0.10
CA LEU A 104 6.27 -35.06 -0.22
C LEU A 104 4.91 -35.00 0.44
N THR A 105 4.15 -36.11 0.39
CA THR A 105 2.85 -36.24 1.04
C THR A 105 2.95 -36.04 2.56
N GLU A 106 4.02 -36.54 3.21
CA GLU A 106 4.28 -36.34 4.63
C GLU A 106 4.53 -34.87 4.99
N CYS A 107 5.07 -34.07 4.07
CA CYS A 107 5.26 -32.63 4.25
C CYS A 107 3.96 -31.83 4.01
N LEU A 108 3.00 -32.39 3.29
CA LEU A 108 1.71 -31.73 3.00
C LEU A 108 0.64 -32.01 4.05
N TYR A 109 0.65 -33.24 4.60
CA TYR A 109 -0.42 -33.70 5.47
C TYR A 109 0.12 -34.46 6.68
N SER A 110 -0.58 -34.33 7.81
CA SER A 110 -0.54 -35.29 8.91
C SER A 110 -1.70 -36.28 8.77
N LYS A 111 -1.55 -37.45 9.37
CA LYS A 111 -2.63 -38.44 9.49
C LYS A 111 -3.27 -38.27 10.85
N ASN A 112 -4.61 -38.34 10.91
CA ASN A 112 -5.28 -38.47 12.17
C ASN A 112 -4.77 -39.72 12.92
N TRP A 113 -4.72 -39.67 14.24
CA TRP A 113 -4.24 -40.78 15.06
C TRP A 113 -4.99 -42.09 14.80
N ASP A 114 -6.26 -42.02 14.40
CA ASP A 114 -7.13 -43.16 14.08
C ASP A 114 -7.07 -43.56 12.60
N GLY A 115 -6.32 -42.85 11.76
CA GLY A 115 -6.21 -43.08 10.34
C GLY A 115 -7.43 -42.66 9.52
N SER A 116 -8.45 -42.05 10.12
CA SER A 116 -9.74 -41.72 9.47
C SER A 116 -9.66 -40.54 8.50
N GLY A 117 -8.58 -39.75 8.52
CA GLY A 117 -8.42 -38.56 7.69
C GLY A 117 -7.00 -38.03 7.61
N LYS A 118 -6.85 -36.92 6.94
CA LYS A 118 -5.61 -36.15 6.85
C LYS A 118 -5.89 -34.68 7.18
N ASN A 119 -4.97 -34.04 7.87
CA ASN A 119 -4.98 -32.61 8.13
C ASN A 119 -3.88 -31.94 7.30
N LEU A 120 -4.12 -30.72 6.85
CA LEU A 120 -3.07 -29.91 6.24
C LEU A 120 -1.98 -29.60 7.28
N ARG A 121 -0.71 -29.63 6.88
CA ARG A 121 0.41 -29.25 7.73
C ARG A 121 0.44 -27.76 8.06
N ILE A 122 -0.26 -26.94 7.28
CA ILE A 122 -0.42 -25.52 7.54
C ILE A 122 -1.91 -25.20 7.45
N MET A 123 -2.42 -24.51 8.47
CA MET A 123 -3.80 -24.06 8.55
C MET A 123 -3.83 -22.55 8.83
N SER A 124 -4.40 -21.77 7.92
CA SER A 124 -4.59 -20.35 8.12
C SER A 124 -5.90 -20.10 8.90
N GLN A 125 -5.79 -19.29 9.96
CA GLN A 125 -6.91 -18.73 10.71
C GLN A 125 -7.10 -17.24 10.42
N VAL A 126 -6.39 -16.71 9.42
CA VAL A 126 -6.57 -15.33 8.98
C VAL A 126 -8.03 -15.13 8.57
N ASN A 127 -8.63 -14.06 9.04
CA ASN A 127 -10.10 -13.88 9.04
C ASN A 127 -10.71 -13.72 7.64
N ASP A 128 -9.91 -13.28 6.69
CA ASP A 128 -10.26 -13.42 5.29
C ASP A 128 -10.08 -14.90 4.92
N LYS A 129 -11.14 -15.67 5.04
CA LYS A 129 -11.14 -17.12 4.73
C LYS A 129 -10.60 -17.47 3.34
N SER A 130 -10.26 -16.44 2.56
CA SER A 130 -9.69 -16.57 1.23
C SER A 130 -8.46 -17.47 1.20
N ASP A 131 -7.50 -17.31 2.11
CA ASP A 131 -6.29 -18.13 2.14
C ASP A 131 -6.59 -19.61 2.42
N LEU A 132 -7.44 -19.90 3.42
CA LEU A 132 -7.79 -21.27 3.76
C LEU A 132 -8.63 -21.92 2.67
N ASP A 133 -9.59 -21.20 2.12
CA ASP A 133 -10.46 -21.69 1.05
C ASP A 133 -9.65 -21.91 -0.24
N GLU A 134 -8.71 -21.03 -0.55
CA GLU A 134 -7.81 -21.15 -1.70
C GLU A 134 -6.83 -22.32 -1.52
N MET A 135 -6.24 -22.49 -0.32
CA MET A 135 -5.41 -23.65 -0.01
C MET A 135 -6.18 -24.98 -0.13
N ASN A 136 -7.43 -25.02 0.36
CA ASN A 136 -8.29 -26.20 0.21
C ASN A 136 -8.65 -26.45 -1.26
N LEU A 137 -8.87 -25.41 -2.05
CA LEU A 137 -9.09 -25.53 -3.48
C LEU A 137 -7.86 -26.12 -4.18
N ILE A 138 -6.68 -25.56 -3.92
CA ILE A 138 -5.39 -26.03 -4.46
C ILE A 138 -5.09 -27.46 -4.03
N ASP A 139 -5.44 -27.84 -2.80
CA ASP A 139 -5.26 -29.20 -2.30
C ASP A 139 -6.02 -30.25 -3.14
N ASN A 140 -7.14 -29.88 -3.71
CA ASN A 140 -7.96 -30.74 -4.54
C ASN A 140 -7.52 -30.80 -6.02
N TRP A 141 -6.55 -29.96 -6.45
CA TRP A 141 -6.08 -29.97 -7.84
C TRP A 141 -5.31 -31.24 -8.19
N ASP A 142 -5.65 -31.82 -9.34
CA ASP A 142 -4.89 -32.86 -10.00
C ASP A 142 -4.02 -32.29 -11.16
N ALA A 143 -3.29 -33.17 -11.86
CA ALA A 143 -2.44 -32.75 -12.96
C ALA A 143 -3.21 -32.07 -14.12
N LYS A 144 -4.50 -32.41 -14.32
CA LYS A 144 -5.30 -31.79 -15.37
C LYS A 144 -5.72 -30.38 -14.99
N ASP A 145 -6.03 -30.15 -13.72
CA ASP A 145 -6.37 -28.83 -13.21
C ASP A 145 -5.16 -27.87 -13.35
N TYR A 146 -3.97 -28.34 -13.01
CA TYR A 146 -2.74 -27.58 -13.21
C TYR A 146 -2.47 -27.28 -14.68
N ASP A 147 -2.58 -28.30 -15.55
CA ASP A 147 -2.32 -28.13 -16.98
C ASP A 147 -3.29 -27.13 -17.62
N LEU A 148 -4.56 -27.14 -17.20
CA LEU A 148 -5.57 -26.21 -17.70
C LEU A 148 -5.22 -24.78 -17.29
N ARG A 149 -4.99 -24.53 -16.01
CA ARG A 149 -4.69 -23.18 -15.50
C ARG A 149 -3.37 -22.62 -16.06
N MET A 150 -2.36 -23.47 -16.20
CA MET A 150 -1.11 -23.11 -16.84
C MET A 150 -1.34 -22.71 -18.30
N ALA A 151 -2.17 -23.46 -19.05
CA ALA A 151 -2.49 -23.12 -20.44
C ALA A 151 -3.27 -21.83 -20.56
N ASP A 152 -4.20 -21.55 -19.65
CA ASP A 152 -4.96 -20.30 -19.60
C ASP A 152 -4.01 -19.11 -19.36
N THR A 153 -3.06 -19.22 -18.41
CA THR A 153 -2.04 -18.20 -18.14
C THR A 153 -1.12 -17.99 -19.35
N GLU A 154 -0.67 -19.06 -20.02
CA GLU A 154 0.15 -18.95 -21.24
C GLU A 154 -0.62 -18.30 -22.40
N GLU A 155 -1.92 -18.56 -22.53
CA GLU A 155 -2.76 -17.89 -23.52
C GLU A 155 -2.93 -16.42 -23.23
N GLU A 156 -3.13 -16.05 -21.97
CA GLU A 156 -3.25 -14.66 -21.53
C GLU A 156 -1.95 -13.89 -21.75
N ALA A 157 -0.80 -14.44 -21.35
CA ALA A 157 0.52 -13.88 -21.64
C ALA A 157 0.69 -13.59 -23.14
N ARG A 158 0.36 -14.58 -23.96
CA ARG A 158 0.45 -14.47 -25.44
C ARG A 158 -0.48 -13.40 -26.00
N ARG A 159 -1.70 -13.26 -25.45
CA ARG A 159 -2.69 -12.24 -25.87
C ARG A 159 -2.20 -10.81 -25.65
N TYR A 160 -1.47 -10.58 -24.57
CA TYR A 160 -0.94 -9.27 -24.22
C TYR A 160 0.53 -9.04 -24.61
N GLY A 161 1.19 -10.04 -25.20
CA GLY A 161 2.60 -9.95 -25.58
C GLY A 161 3.54 -9.89 -24.38
N LEU A 162 3.16 -10.54 -23.28
CA LEU A 162 3.90 -10.64 -22.03
C LEU A 162 4.62 -11.97 -21.93
N ASP A 163 5.63 -12.05 -21.09
CA ASP A 163 6.19 -13.32 -20.63
C ASP A 163 5.19 -14.02 -19.68
N PHE A 164 5.30 -15.35 -19.56
CA PHE A 164 4.39 -16.13 -18.70
C PHE A 164 4.33 -15.60 -17.27
N GLU A 165 5.45 -15.18 -16.73
CA GLU A 165 5.57 -14.70 -15.36
C GLU A 165 4.93 -13.31 -15.14
N ASP A 166 4.84 -12.50 -16.20
CA ASP A 166 4.23 -11.18 -16.15
C ASP A 166 2.70 -11.20 -16.41
N ALA A 167 2.15 -12.40 -16.72
CA ALA A 167 0.71 -12.58 -16.91
C ALA A 167 -0.06 -12.82 -15.60
N PHE A 168 0.63 -12.98 -14.47
CA PHE A 168 -0.01 -13.18 -13.18
C PHE A 168 -0.50 -11.86 -12.58
N PHE A 169 -1.80 -11.79 -12.28
CA PHE A 169 -2.43 -10.63 -11.66
C PHE A 169 -2.32 -10.64 -10.14
N GLU A 170 -2.30 -9.45 -9.52
CA GLU A 170 -1.90 -9.24 -8.13
C GLU A 170 -2.86 -9.82 -7.06
N ASP A 171 -4.08 -10.24 -7.38
CA ASP A 171 -5.09 -10.53 -6.34
C ASP A 171 -5.26 -12.03 -5.95
N VAL A 172 -4.47 -12.96 -6.52
CA VAL A 172 -4.62 -14.43 -6.28
C VAL A 172 -3.26 -15.08 -6.07
N ASN A 173 -2.55 -14.66 -5.04
CA ASN A 173 -1.13 -14.97 -4.86
C ASN A 173 -0.85 -16.48 -4.63
N LEU A 174 -1.68 -17.19 -3.87
CA LEU A 174 -1.51 -18.64 -3.63
C LEU A 174 -1.66 -19.45 -4.93
N THR A 175 -2.72 -19.19 -5.67
CA THR A 175 -2.99 -19.82 -6.97
C THR A 175 -1.86 -19.51 -7.97
N ASN A 176 -1.48 -18.25 -8.09
CA ASN A 176 -0.41 -17.82 -8.99
C ASN A 176 0.93 -18.48 -8.66
N ALA A 177 1.33 -18.45 -7.37
CA ALA A 177 2.55 -19.11 -6.91
C ALA A 177 2.55 -20.62 -7.23
N THR A 178 1.41 -21.29 -7.03
CA THR A 178 1.27 -22.72 -7.27
C THR A 178 1.39 -23.06 -8.75
N ILE A 179 0.75 -22.31 -9.64
CA ILE A 179 0.85 -22.49 -11.10
C ILE A 179 2.27 -22.19 -11.58
N TYR A 180 2.89 -21.13 -11.06
CA TYR A 180 4.28 -20.79 -11.34
C TYR A 180 5.22 -21.97 -11.02
N PHE A 181 5.16 -22.51 -9.80
CA PHE A 181 6.00 -23.64 -9.40
C PHE A 181 5.72 -24.89 -10.24
N TYR A 182 4.46 -25.19 -10.51
CA TYR A 182 4.13 -26.34 -11.36
C TYR A 182 4.75 -26.22 -12.75
N LYS A 183 4.65 -25.05 -13.38
CA LYS A 183 5.27 -24.78 -14.68
C LYS A 183 6.78 -24.98 -14.64
N ARG A 184 7.47 -24.36 -13.69
CA ARG A 184 8.94 -24.44 -13.54
C ARG A 184 9.41 -25.88 -13.27
N LEU A 185 8.68 -26.62 -12.45
CA LEU A 185 8.97 -28.02 -12.15
C LEU A 185 8.69 -28.95 -13.35
N LYS A 186 7.66 -28.64 -14.14
CA LYS A 186 7.34 -29.36 -15.37
C LYS A 186 8.43 -29.15 -16.42
N ASP A 187 9.00 -27.95 -16.50
CA ASP A 187 10.14 -27.65 -17.35
C ASP A 187 11.37 -28.49 -16.94
N ILE A 188 11.69 -28.54 -15.62
CA ILE A 188 12.76 -29.44 -15.11
C ILE A 188 12.49 -30.90 -15.53
N LYS A 189 11.27 -31.39 -15.36
CA LYS A 189 10.91 -32.76 -15.71
C LYS A 189 11.11 -33.01 -17.20
N THR A 190 10.81 -32.05 -18.04
CA THR A 190 10.94 -32.14 -19.50
C THR A 190 12.41 -32.06 -19.94
N ASP A 191 13.16 -31.10 -19.39
CA ASP A 191 14.53 -30.80 -19.84
C ASP A 191 15.57 -31.72 -19.20
N TRP A 192 15.39 -32.08 -17.94
CA TRP A 192 16.37 -32.85 -17.17
C TRP A 192 15.93 -34.29 -16.87
N GLY A 193 14.67 -34.61 -17.11
CA GLY A 193 14.10 -35.94 -16.84
C GLY A 193 13.56 -36.12 -15.44
N VAL A 194 12.74 -37.16 -15.25
CA VAL A 194 12.04 -37.44 -13.99
C VAL A 194 12.99 -37.74 -12.82
N ASP A 195 14.13 -38.38 -13.08
CA ASP A 195 15.11 -38.71 -12.02
C ASP A 195 15.74 -37.44 -11.44
N LYS A 196 16.05 -36.46 -12.26
CA LYS A 196 16.57 -35.18 -11.82
C LYS A 196 15.55 -34.41 -11.01
N LEU A 197 14.27 -34.47 -11.40
CA LEU A 197 13.17 -33.88 -10.59
C LEU A 197 13.04 -34.59 -9.23
N ARG A 198 13.23 -35.91 -9.16
CA ARG A 198 13.26 -36.64 -7.88
C ARG A 198 14.46 -36.25 -7.02
N ASP A 199 15.63 -36.05 -7.64
CA ASP A 199 16.80 -35.55 -6.92
C ASP A 199 16.57 -34.14 -6.36
N PHE A 200 15.92 -33.26 -7.11
CA PHE A 200 15.52 -31.94 -6.63
C PHE A 200 14.51 -32.04 -5.47
N ALA A 201 13.50 -32.88 -5.57
CA ALA A 201 12.56 -33.13 -4.47
C ALA A 201 13.28 -33.65 -3.20
N ARG A 202 14.27 -34.57 -3.38
CA ARG A 202 15.09 -35.06 -2.26
C ARG A 202 15.94 -33.96 -1.64
N PHE A 203 16.52 -33.07 -2.47
CA PHE A 203 17.27 -31.90 -2.01
C PHE A 203 16.37 -30.99 -1.16
N LEU A 204 15.19 -30.63 -1.64
CA LEU A 204 14.26 -29.76 -0.91
C LEU A 204 13.92 -30.28 0.49
N ILE A 205 13.62 -31.57 0.63
CA ILE A 205 13.19 -32.13 1.93
C ILE A 205 14.36 -32.46 2.86
N LYS A 206 15.59 -32.61 2.37
CA LYS A 206 16.74 -33.05 3.17
C LYS A 206 17.84 -32.01 3.37
N SER A 207 18.08 -31.16 2.37
CA SER A 207 19.19 -30.22 2.31
C SER A 207 18.75 -28.75 2.42
N VAL A 208 17.46 -28.46 2.34
CA VAL A 208 16.95 -27.14 2.68
C VAL A 208 16.74 -27.07 4.20
N LEU A 209 17.47 -26.14 4.81
CA LEU A 209 17.59 -26.01 6.26
C LEU A 209 16.90 -24.73 6.73
N ILE A 210 16.24 -24.83 7.87
CA ILE A 210 15.56 -23.75 8.55
C ILE A 210 15.86 -23.79 10.05
N LEU A 211 15.85 -22.64 10.71
CA LEU A 211 16.03 -22.55 12.15
C LEU A 211 14.72 -22.13 12.81
N PRO A 212 13.90 -23.07 13.31
CA PRO A 212 12.79 -22.73 14.17
C PRO A 212 13.31 -22.23 15.52
N ILE A 213 12.76 -21.11 15.97
CA ILE A 213 12.93 -20.55 17.31
C ILE A 213 11.59 -20.78 18.01
N GLU A 214 11.57 -21.77 18.89
CA GLU A 214 10.36 -22.20 19.59
C GLU A 214 10.29 -21.54 20.95
N MET A 215 9.19 -20.81 21.17
CA MET A 215 8.90 -20.17 22.46
C MET A 215 7.87 -20.99 23.19
N HIS A 216 8.30 -21.58 24.29
CA HIS A 216 7.49 -22.47 25.10
C HIS A 216 6.88 -21.77 26.31
N ALA A 217 5.61 -22.07 26.58
CA ALA A 217 4.88 -21.65 27.79
C ALA A 217 3.77 -22.64 28.10
N PRO A 218 3.22 -22.64 29.33
CA PRO A 218 2.10 -23.50 29.70
C PRO A 218 0.90 -23.36 28.78
N GLY A 219 0.53 -22.12 28.44
CA GLY A 219 -0.56 -21.81 27.52
C GLY A 219 -0.08 -21.14 26.22
N ILE A 220 -0.85 -21.32 25.15
CA ILE A 220 -0.48 -20.82 23.82
C ILE A 220 -0.40 -19.28 23.77
N HIS A 221 -1.26 -18.57 24.51
CA HIS A 221 -1.23 -17.09 24.54
C HIS A 221 0.04 -16.55 25.19
N ASP A 222 0.49 -17.16 26.31
CA ASP A 222 1.76 -16.79 26.94
C ASP A 222 2.96 -17.09 26.04
N ALA A 223 2.88 -18.17 25.25
CA ALA A 223 3.90 -18.52 24.28
C ALA A 223 3.93 -17.49 23.13
N GLU A 224 2.77 -17.06 22.64
CA GLU A 224 2.65 -16.02 21.58
C GLU A 224 3.24 -14.69 22.05
N ASP A 225 2.90 -14.21 23.25
CA ASP A 225 3.44 -12.96 23.78
C ASP A 225 4.97 -12.97 23.89
N LYS A 226 5.53 -14.09 24.34
CA LYS A 226 6.98 -14.28 24.39
C LYS A 226 7.58 -14.34 22.98
N ALA A 227 6.94 -15.05 22.06
CA ALA A 227 7.39 -15.17 20.68
C ALA A 227 7.38 -13.83 19.96
N LEU A 228 6.35 -12.99 20.17
CA LEU A 228 6.28 -11.62 19.66
C LEU A 228 7.41 -10.76 20.21
N THR A 229 7.73 -10.86 21.50
CA THR A 229 8.85 -10.13 22.12
C THR A 229 10.20 -10.49 21.48
N ILE A 230 10.42 -11.79 21.22
CA ILE A 230 11.65 -12.26 20.56
C ILE A 230 11.67 -11.81 19.09
N PHE A 231 10.54 -11.91 18.40
CA PHE A 231 10.38 -11.46 17.04
C PHE A 231 10.77 -9.97 16.87
N GLU A 232 10.26 -9.10 17.73
CA GLU A 232 10.63 -7.68 17.77
C GLU A 232 12.13 -7.48 18.02
N THR A 233 12.69 -8.24 18.95
CA THR A 233 14.12 -8.12 19.30
C THR A 233 15.04 -8.52 18.16
N ILE A 234 14.70 -9.58 17.42
CA ILE A 234 15.48 -10.07 16.28
C ILE A 234 15.35 -9.10 15.09
N ASN A 235 14.13 -8.63 14.81
CA ASN A 235 13.85 -7.80 13.65
C ASN A 235 14.29 -6.34 13.81
N ASN A 236 14.39 -5.82 15.04
CA ASN A 236 14.99 -4.49 15.27
C ASN A 236 16.45 -4.37 14.79
N ARG A 237 17.07 -5.47 14.36
CA ARG A 237 18.46 -5.51 13.90
C ARG A 237 18.64 -5.85 12.42
N GLY A 238 17.59 -6.08 11.63
CA GLY A 238 17.89 -6.57 10.29
C GLY A 238 16.84 -6.67 9.19
N MET A 239 15.55 -6.50 9.42
CA MET A 239 14.56 -6.51 8.32
C MET A 239 13.40 -5.55 8.58
N ASP A 240 12.95 -4.85 7.51
CA ASP A 240 11.85 -3.89 7.53
C ASP A 240 10.50 -4.62 7.60
N LEU A 241 10.05 -4.96 8.82
CA LEU A 241 8.65 -5.30 9.05
C LEU A 241 7.81 -4.03 9.07
N ALA A 242 6.63 -4.09 8.49
CA ALA A 242 5.64 -3.04 8.66
C ALA A 242 5.32 -2.89 10.16
N ASN A 243 5.30 -1.65 10.65
CA ASN A 243 4.96 -1.41 12.06
C ASN A 243 3.55 -1.90 12.37
N SER A 244 2.64 -1.79 11.39
CA SER A 244 1.27 -2.27 11.47
C SER A 244 1.15 -3.76 11.80
N ASP A 245 2.04 -4.62 11.32
CA ASP A 245 2.02 -6.05 11.64
C ASP A 245 2.31 -6.29 13.14
N ILE A 246 3.27 -5.53 13.70
CA ILE A 246 3.62 -5.60 15.13
C ILE A 246 2.46 -5.07 15.97
N PHE A 247 1.92 -3.91 15.59
CA PHE A 247 0.82 -3.27 16.33
C PHE A 247 -0.44 -4.13 16.29
N LYS A 248 -0.75 -4.75 15.15
CA LYS A 248 -1.86 -5.71 15.03
C LYS A 248 -1.74 -6.84 16.04
N ALA A 249 -0.58 -7.48 16.08
CA ALA A 249 -0.34 -8.59 17.00
C ALA A 249 -0.45 -8.16 18.46
N ARG A 250 0.09 -6.98 18.83
CA ARG A 250 0.00 -6.43 20.18
C ARG A 250 -1.41 -6.06 20.59
N LEU A 251 -2.17 -5.44 19.71
CA LEU A 251 -3.57 -5.10 19.97
C LEU A 251 -4.43 -6.37 20.07
N TYR A 252 -4.18 -7.36 19.22
CA TYR A 252 -4.87 -8.64 19.29
C TYR A 252 -4.61 -9.38 20.60
N SER A 253 -3.38 -9.33 21.12
CA SER A 253 -3.05 -9.97 22.41
C SER A 253 -3.77 -9.35 23.61
N LYS A 254 -4.27 -8.13 23.49
CA LYS A 254 -5.10 -7.47 24.52
C LYS A 254 -6.56 -7.94 24.53
N ALA A 255 -7.04 -8.51 23.45
CA ALA A 255 -8.36 -9.14 23.38
C ALA A 255 -8.29 -10.51 24.07
N ILE A 256 -8.98 -10.67 25.21
CA ILE A 256 -8.86 -11.84 26.08
C ILE A 256 -9.86 -12.94 25.68
N THR A 257 -11.12 -12.55 25.39
CA THR A 257 -12.16 -13.51 25.04
C THR A 257 -12.25 -13.73 23.53
N THR A 258 -12.89 -14.82 23.13
CA THR A 258 -13.10 -15.15 21.72
C THR A 258 -13.90 -14.03 21.02
N GLU A 259 -14.95 -13.53 21.68
CA GLU A 259 -15.78 -12.44 21.16
C GLU A 259 -14.98 -11.15 20.95
N GLN A 260 -14.10 -10.80 21.91
CA GLN A 260 -13.21 -9.63 21.78
C GLN A 260 -12.22 -9.80 20.63
N LYS A 261 -11.71 -10.99 20.40
CA LYS A 261 -10.80 -11.30 19.29
C LYS A 261 -11.49 -11.17 17.94
N GLU A 262 -12.73 -11.67 17.84
CA GLU A 262 -13.54 -11.52 16.64
C GLU A 262 -13.87 -10.04 16.38
N GLU A 263 -14.28 -9.29 17.40
CA GLU A 263 -14.55 -7.86 17.30
C GLU A 263 -13.31 -7.08 16.84
N PHE A 264 -12.15 -7.34 17.44
CA PHE A 264 -10.89 -6.71 17.02
C PHE A 264 -10.59 -6.95 15.54
N ILE A 265 -10.74 -8.19 15.09
CA ILE A 265 -10.48 -8.54 13.71
C ILE A 265 -11.44 -7.82 12.76
N ASP A 266 -12.74 -7.75 13.09
CA ASP A 266 -13.72 -7.03 12.28
C ASP A 266 -13.40 -5.52 12.19
N MET A 267 -12.97 -4.91 13.29
CA MET A 267 -12.50 -3.53 13.31
C MET A 267 -11.25 -3.34 12.44
N TRP A 268 -10.28 -4.25 12.57
CA TRP A 268 -9.05 -4.20 11.79
C TRP A 268 -9.31 -4.35 10.29
N ASP A 269 -10.13 -5.32 9.89
CA ASP A 269 -10.49 -5.57 8.49
C ASP A 269 -11.26 -4.38 7.89
N THR A 270 -12.10 -3.73 8.69
CA THR A 270 -12.78 -2.50 8.29
C THR A 270 -11.76 -1.39 8.02
N MET A 271 -10.80 -1.18 8.93
CA MET A 271 -9.72 -0.22 8.76
C MET A 271 -8.87 -0.50 7.52
N VAL A 272 -8.53 -1.77 7.26
CA VAL A 272 -7.78 -2.19 6.05
C VAL A 272 -8.54 -1.83 4.78
N LYS A 273 -9.86 -2.10 4.72
CA LYS A 273 -10.71 -1.74 3.58
C LYS A 273 -10.76 -0.23 3.36
N GLU A 274 -10.85 0.54 4.43
CA GLU A 274 -10.84 2.00 4.38
C GLU A 274 -9.48 2.53 3.89
N CYS A 275 -8.36 1.98 4.39
CA CYS A 275 -7.01 2.29 3.90
C CYS A 275 -6.86 2.00 2.41
N LYS A 276 -7.31 0.84 1.95
CA LYS A 276 -7.31 0.49 0.51
C LYS A 276 -8.14 1.48 -0.31
N SER A 277 -9.29 1.90 0.19
CA SER A 277 -10.12 2.91 -0.46
C SER A 277 -9.46 4.28 -0.53
N LEU A 278 -8.62 4.61 0.43
CA LEU A 278 -7.84 5.86 0.50
C LEU A 278 -6.54 5.80 -0.32
N ASP A 279 -6.08 4.61 -0.72
CA ASP A 279 -4.76 4.37 -1.31
C ASP A 279 -3.62 4.79 -0.35
N ILE A 280 -3.72 4.36 0.92
CA ILE A 280 -2.73 4.60 1.98
C ILE A 280 -2.35 3.31 2.69
N ASP A 281 -1.17 3.30 3.30
CA ASP A 281 -0.73 2.24 4.19
C ASP A 281 -1.36 2.39 5.58
N ILE A 282 -1.50 1.31 6.32
CA ILE A 282 -1.99 1.31 7.70
C ILE A 282 -1.09 2.16 8.60
N ASP A 283 0.23 2.10 8.42
CA ASP A 283 1.21 2.89 9.16
C ASP A 283 0.95 4.41 9.04
N HIS A 284 0.31 4.85 7.95
CA HIS A 284 -0.11 6.24 7.78
C HIS A 284 -1.15 6.67 8.83
N LEU A 285 -2.14 5.82 9.13
CA LEU A 285 -3.13 6.10 10.18
C LEU A 285 -2.49 6.16 11.57
N PHE A 286 -1.60 5.21 11.87
CA PHE A 286 -0.85 5.21 13.14
C PHE A 286 0.02 6.47 13.28
N THR A 287 0.62 6.94 12.18
CA THR A 287 1.39 8.18 12.16
C THR A 287 0.50 9.39 12.45
N ILE A 288 -0.70 9.46 11.86
CA ILE A 288 -1.67 10.53 12.14
C ILE A 288 -2.09 10.50 13.60
N TYR A 289 -2.42 9.33 14.14
CA TYR A 289 -2.76 9.15 15.56
C TYR A 289 -1.64 9.70 16.46
N MET A 290 -0.40 9.26 16.26
CA MET A 290 0.75 9.73 17.00
C MET A 290 0.89 11.26 16.93
N LEU A 291 0.77 11.84 15.74
CA LEU A 291 0.88 13.30 15.56
C LEU A 291 -0.24 14.07 16.27
N ILE A 292 -1.45 13.52 16.35
CA ILE A 292 -2.58 14.13 17.10
C ILE A 292 -2.27 14.13 18.59
N ILE A 293 -1.87 12.99 19.16
CA ILE A 293 -1.58 12.86 20.59
C ILE A 293 -0.39 13.74 20.99
N THR A 294 0.74 13.62 20.27
CA THR A 294 1.97 14.36 20.56
C THR A 294 1.82 15.87 20.36
N SER A 295 0.90 16.31 19.49
CA SER A 295 0.59 17.73 19.32
C SER A 295 -0.13 18.32 20.52
N LYS A 296 -0.96 17.55 21.24
CA LYS A 296 -1.59 18.01 22.50
C LYS A 296 -0.54 18.26 23.59
N GLU A 297 0.51 17.47 23.61
CA GLU A 297 1.59 17.51 24.61
C GLU A 297 2.76 18.41 24.18
N LEU A 298 2.74 18.94 22.95
CA LEU A 298 3.87 19.68 22.32
C LEU A 298 5.19 18.92 22.32
N SER A 299 5.12 17.59 22.32
CA SER A 299 6.30 16.72 22.25
C SER A 299 6.84 16.60 20.81
N ASN A 300 8.16 16.45 20.68
CA ASN A 300 8.83 16.40 19.38
C ASN A 300 9.02 14.94 18.92
N TYR A 301 7.95 14.28 18.46
CA TYR A 301 8.05 13.02 17.77
C TYR A 301 8.05 13.20 16.24
N ASN A 302 8.83 12.37 15.56
CA ASN A 302 8.87 12.28 14.09
C ASN A 302 8.23 10.96 13.64
N ALA A 303 7.89 10.84 12.36
CA ALA A 303 7.36 9.60 11.80
C ALA A 303 8.28 8.37 12.00
N SER A 304 9.60 8.59 12.14
CA SER A 304 10.58 7.55 12.49
C SER A 304 10.42 6.99 13.90
N ASP A 305 9.69 7.68 14.76
CA ASP A 305 9.57 7.35 16.18
C ASP A 305 8.27 6.58 16.49
N ILE A 306 7.52 6.20 15.43
CA ILE A 306 6.21 5.55 15.53
C ILE A 306 6.26 4.28 16.38
N ARG A 307 7.31 3.47 16.21
CA ARG A 307 7.48 2.22 16.96
C ARG A 307 7.73 2.49 18.44
N GLU A 308 8.57 3.46 18.78
CA GLU A 308 8.84 3.86 20.17
C GLU A 308 7.58 4.45 20.82
N PHE A 309 6.81 5.24 20.08
CA PHE A 309 5.58 5.84 20.55
C PHE A 309 4.53 4.79 20.92
N PHE A 310 4.31 3.79 20.07
CA PHE A 310 3.27 2.78 20.31
C PHE A 310 3.74 1.66 21.22
N ASP A 311 4.94 1.11 21.01
CA ASP A 311 5.42 -0.13 21.61
C ASP A 311 6.60 0.06 22.60
N GLY A 312 6.97 1.31 22.90
CA GLY A 312 7.96 1.62 23.93
C GLY A 312 7.51 1.17 25.33
N ARG A 313 8.43 1.17 26.31
CA ARG A 313 8.15 0.77 27.71
C ARG A 313 6.95 1.50 28.34
N ASN A 314 6.71 2.73 27.93
CA ASN A 314 5.56 3.55 28.29
C ASN A 314 4.80 3.95 27.02
N GLY A 315 4.80 3.08 26.02
CA GLY A 315 4.15 3.35 24.73
C GLY A 315 2.64 3.30 24.83
N GLU A 316 1.99 3.88 23.85
CA GLU A 316 0.53 4.05 23.79
C GLU A 316 -0.20 2.71 23.91
N LEU A 317 0.36 1.65 23.30
CA LEU A 317 -0.21 0.30 23.40
C LEU A 317 -0.24 -0.25 24.83
N SER A 318 0.59 0.23 25.76
CA SER A 318 0.59 -0.24 27.13
C SER A 318 -0.46 0.43 28.01
N HIS A 319 -0.96 1.60 27.62
CA HIS A 319 -1.85 2.43 28.44
C HIS A 319 -3.32 2.38 28.03
N HIS A 320 -3.61 1.96 26.79
CA HIS A 320 -4.95 1.95 26.24
C HIS A 320 -5.42 0.52 25.90
N SER A 321 -6.74 0.31 25.90
CA SER A 321 -7.34 -0.92 25.41
C SER A 321 -7.26 -1.00 23.88
N TYR A 322 -7.50 -2.18 23.31
CA TYR A 322 -7.55 -2.29 21.85
C TYR A 322 -8.74 -1.51 21.26
N GLU A 323 -9.87 -1.49 21.97
CA GLU A 323 -11.09 -0.80 21.52
C GLU A 323 -10.86 0.71 21.43
N GLU A 324 -10.16 1.31 22.42
CA GLU A 324 -9.85 2.74 22.42
C GLU A 324 -8.97 3.11 21.22
N ILE A 325 -7.90 2.36 20.98
CA ILE A 325 -6.97 2.64 19.87
C ILE A 325 -7.64 2.38 18.51
N MET A 326 -8.34 1.25 18.36
CA MET A 326 -9.02 0.92 17.11
C MET A 326 -10.13 1.92 16.77
N SER A 327 -10.90 2.35 17.77
CA SER A 327 -11.94 3.38 17.58
C SER A 327 -11.34 4.69 17.08
N GLU A 328 -10.21 5.13 17.63
CA GLU A 328 -9.51 6.33 17.18
C GLU A 328 -8.94 6.19 15.76
N LEU A 329 -8.36 5.04 15.42
CA LEU A 329 -7.85 4.78 14.07
C LEU A 329 -8.96 4.75 13.01
N LEU A 330 -10.10 4.13 13.32
CA LEU A 330 -11.28 4.13 12.46
C LEU A 330 -11.87 5.54 12.30
N ASP A 331 -11.90 6.35 13.36
CA ASP A 331 -12.37 7.73 13.28
C ASP A 331 -11.45 8.61 12.39
N ILE A 332 -10.14 8.33 12.42
CA ILE A 332 -9.16 8.95 11.52
C ILE A 332 -9.42 8.55 10.07
N SER A 333 -9.54 7.27 9.77
CA SER A 333 -9.77 6.78 8.40
C SER A 333 -11.09 7.29 7.83
N GLN A 334 -12.18 7.27 8.60
CA GLN A 334 -13.48 7.80 8.22
C GLN A 334 -13.44 9.31 7.97
N SER A 335 -12.66 10.05 8.76
CA SER A 335 -12.44 11.48 8.54
C SER A 335 -11.77 11.73 7.18
N LEU A 336 -10.75 10.95 6.83
CA LEU A 336 -10.08 11.05 5.54
C LEU A 336 -10.98 10.64 4.38
N LEU A 337 -11.77 9.57 4.53
CA LEU A 337 -12.78 9.16 3.53
C LEU A 337 -13.80 10.26 3.27
N CYS A 338 -14.30 10.90 4.33
CA CYS A 338 -15.20 12.04 4.19
C CYS A 338 -14.59 13.16 3.34
N TYR A 339 -13.33 13.53 3.56
CA TYR A 339 -12.65 14.53 2.74
C TYR A 339 -12.38 14.02 1.32
N LYS A 340 -12.06 12.75 1.14
CA LYS A 340 -11.91 12.16 -0.18
C LYS A 340 -13.21 12.24 -0.98
N ASP A 341 -14.34 11.92 -0.37
CA ASP A 341 -15.67 12.06 -0.98
C ASP A 341 -15.99 13.52 -1.30
N MET A 342 -15.72 14.44 -0.37
CA MET A 342 -15.88 15.88 -0.61
C MET A 342 -14.97 16.41 -1.73
N SER A 343 -13.85 15.74 -2.02
CA SER A 343 -12.97 16.09 -3.14
C SER A 343 -13.55 15.74 -4.49
N ILE A 344 -14.58 14.90 -4.54
CA ILE A 344 -15.28 14.51 -5.76
C ILE A 344 -16.29 15.60 -6.11
N GLY A 345 -16.03 16.36 -7.17
CA GLY A 345 -16.97 17.38 -7.62
C GLY A 345 -16.32 18.65 -8.11
N THR A 346 -17.15 19.66 -8.32
CA THR A 346 -16.77 20.97 -8.90
C THR A 346 -16.91 22.11 -7.90
N SER A 347 -17.17 21.84 -6.64
CA SER A 347 -17.22 22.88 -5.62
C SER A 347 -15.81 23.45 -5.33
N ARG A 348 -15.76 24.63 -4.74
CA ARG A 348 -14.49 25.25 -4.35
C ARG A 348 -13.77 24.44 -3.25
N ILE A 349 -14.53 23.86 -2.32
CA ILE A 349 -14.01 22.95 -1.30
C ILE A 349 -13.38 21.72 -1.97
N ALA A 350 -14.06 21.11 -2.95
CA ALA A 350 -13.51 19.99 -3.72
C ALA A 350 -12.19 20.37 -4.39
N GLY A 351 -12.11 21.57 -4.94
CA GLY A 351 -10.86 22.08 -5.56
C GLY A 351 -9.69 22.16 -4.60
N TRP A 352 -9.91 22.66 -3.38
CA TRP A 352 -8.87 22.71 -2.36
C TRP A 352 -8.40 21.30 -1.95
N LEU A 353 -9.34 20.38 -1.73
CA LEU A 353 -9.04 19.00 -1.35
C LEU A 353 -8.28 18.25 -2.46
N GLN A 354 -8.61 18.48 -3.73
CA GLN A 354 -7.88 17.94 -4.87
C GLN A 354 -6.42 18.45 -4.96
N LEU A 355 -6.14 19.65 -4.45
CA LEU A 355 -4.78 20.20 -4.38
C LEU A 355 -3.98 19.64 -3.21
N LEU A 356 -4.63 19.27 -2.13
CA LEU A 356 -3.99 18.72 -0.93
C LEU A 356 -3.59 17.26 -1.09
N ASP A 357 -4.20 16.54 -2.04
CA ASP A 357 -3.88 15.15 -2.40
C ASP A 357 -3.91 14.22 -1.18
N ILE A 358 -5.12 14.02 -0.65
CA ILE A 358 -5.40 13.26 0.58
C ILE A 358 -4.77 11.87 0.52
N GLY A 359 -4.12 11.45 1.60
CA GLY A 359 -3.42 10.17 1.69
C GLY A 359 -1.95 10.21 1.25
N LYS A 360 -1.46 11.36 0.76
CA LYS A 360 -0.06 11.48 0.28
C LYS A 360 0.87 12.27 1.22
N ASN A 361 0.32 12.86 2.28
CA ASN A 361 1.10 13.65 3.24
C ASN A 361 0.50 13.56 4.64
N ASP A 362 1.11 12.75 5.49
CA ASP A 362 0.73 12.50 6.89
C ASP A 362 0.46 13.79 7.70
N LYS A 363 1.28 14.82 7.50
CA LYS A 363 1.15 16.10 8.22
C LYS A 363 -0.05 16.91 7.76
N ILE A 364 -0.33 16.93 6.47
CA ILE A 364 -1.51 17.61 5.92
C ILE A 364 -2.77 16.85 6.33
N ASP A 365 -2.74 15.53 6.22
CA ASP A 365 -3.85 14.67 6.59
C ASP A 365 -4.15 14.78 8.09
N THR A 366 -3.11 14.88 8.94
CA THR A 366 -3.31 15.13 10.38
C THR A 366 -4.00 16.47 10.65
N ILE A 367 -3.63 17.52 9.93
CA ILE A 367 -4.28 18.85 10.07
C ILE A 367 -5.75 18.77 9.64
N LEU A 368 -6.06 18.05 8.56
CA LEU A 368 -7.44 17.81 8.10
C LEU A 368 -8.25 17.05 9.15
N VAL A 369 -7.70 15.94 9.68
CA VAL A 369 -8.36 15.14 10.73
C VAL A 369 -8.59 15.99 12.00
N ALA A 370 -7.59 16.77 12.44
CA ALA A 370 -7.73 17.65 13.58
C ALA A 370 -8.86 18.68 13.38
N TRP A 371 -8.99 19.24 12.17
CA TRP A 371 -10.07 20.15 11.82
C TRP A 371 -11.45 19.48 11.93
N LYS A 372 -11.59 18.25 11.41
CA LYS A 372 -12.83 17.46 11.52
C LYS A 372 -13.16 17.14 12.98
N LYS A 373 -12.19 16.70 13.77
CA LYS A 373 -12.36 16.39 15.21
C LYS A 373 -12.69 17.61 16.08
N SER A 374 -12.39 18.81 15.63
CA SER A 374 -12.70 20.04 16.37
C SER A 374 -14.19 20.44 16.32
N GLY A 375 -15.05 19.64 15.71
CA GLY A 375 -16.49 19.78 15.65
C GLY A 375 -17.02 20.15 14.27
N ASP A 376 -18.34 20.17 14.12
CA ASP A 376 -19.01 20.52 12.88
C ASP A 376 -18.73 21.96 12.47
N LYS A 377 -18.46 22.18 11.20
CA LYS A 377 -18.10 23.47 10.62
C LYS A 377 -19.02 23.80 9.45
N GLU A 378 -19.32 25.09 9.31
CA GLU A 378 -20.01 25.57 8.12
C GLU A 378 -19.09 25.50 6.88
N ASP A 379 -19.68 25.34 5.71
CA ASP A 379 -18.94 25.30 4.44
C ASP A 379 -18.03 26.52 4.24
N LYS A 380 -18.47 27.69 4.68
CA LYS A 380 -17.69 28.93 4.61
C LYS A 380 -16.40 28.87 5.44
N ASP A 381 -16.47 28.30 6.64
CA ASP A 381 -15.31 28.16 7.52
C ASP A 381 -14.37 27.10 7.00
N THR A 382 -14.91 26.01 6.46
CA THR A 382 -14.17 24.95 5.79
C THR A 382 -13.47 25.46 4.52
N ASP A 383 -14.13 26.23 3.66
CA ASP A 383 -13.50 26.86 2.48
C ASP A 383 -12.34 27.77 2.89
N ALA A 384 -12.57 28.64 3.89
CA ALA A 384 -11.55 29.54 4.40
C ALA A 384 -10.34 28.79 5.00
N PHE A 385 -10.59 27.74 5.77
CA PHE A 385 -9.56 26.89 6.35
C PHE A 385 -8.75 26.17 5.27
N LEU A 386 -9.41 25.48 4.33
CA LEU A 386 -8.75 24.72 3.28
C LEU A 386 -7.91 25.60 2.35
N SER A 387 -8.39 26.81 2.02
CA SER A 387 -7.61 27.76 1.22
C SER A 387 -6.29 28.16 1.92
N LYS A 388 -6.32 28.32 3.25
CA LYS A 388 -5.12 28.60 4.07
C LYS A 388 -4.19 27.39 4.12
N LEU A 389 -4.76 26.17 4.26
CA LEU A 389 -3.99 24.94 4.30
C LEU A 389 -3.28 24.67 2.97
N VAL A 390 -3.95 24.89 1.85
CA VAL A 390 -3.33 24.83 0.51
C VAL A 390 -2.18 25.84 0.42
N LYS A 391 -2.40 27.07 0.85
CA LYS A 391 -1.34 28.10 0.85
C LYS A 391 -0.16 27.69 1.72
N TYR A 392 -0.42 27.19 2.93
CA TYR A 392 0.60 26.67 3.84
C TYR A 392 1.40 25.52 3.21
N SER A 393 0.71 24.54 2.61
CA SER A 393 1.33 23.39 1.94
C SER A 393 2.27 23.82 0.80
N LEU A 394 1.85 24.81 0.01
CA LEU A 394 2.65 25.32 -1.11
C LEU A 394 3.85 26.17 -0.65
N ILE A 395 3.65 27.07 0.30
CA ILE A 395 4.71 27.96 0.83
C ILE A 395 5.80 27.14 1.54
N ARG A 396 5.46 26.06 2.22
CA ARG A 396 6.43 25.18 2.86
C ARG A 396 7.53 24.67 1.92
N ARG A 397 7.24 24.55 0.64
CA ARG A 397 8.22 24.15 -0.37
C ARG A 397 9.32 25.18 -0.60
N PHE A 398 9.14 26.43 -0.15
CA PHE A 398 10.09 27.52 -0.35
C PHE A 398 11.03 27.74 0.82
N GLY A 399 11.04 26.86 1.83
CA GLY A 399 11.96 26.95 2.96
C GLY A 399 11.74 28.16 3.86
N LEU A 400 10.54 28.75 3.84
CA LEU A 400 10.19 29.85 4.75
C LEU A 400 10.00 29.33 6.17
N ASP A 401 10.28 30.18 7.15
CA ASP A 401 10.01 29.90 8.56
C ASP A 401 8.49 29.92 8.80
N ILE A 402 7.89 28.74 8.75
CA ILE A 402 6.45 28.52 8.83
C ILE A 402 6.08 27.94 10.19
N TYR A 403 4.83 28.15 10.58
CA TYR A 403 4.25 27.57 11.78
C TYR A 403 4.47 26.05 11.81
N SER A 404 4.83 25.49 12.97
CA SER A 404 5.03 24.04 13.07
C SER A 404 3.69 23.31 12.90
N VAL A 405 3.73 22.13 12.31
CA VAL A 405 2.54 21.29 12.13
C VAL A 405 1.89 20.99 13.47
N GLN A 406 2.68 20.63 14.49
CA GLN A 406 2.19 20.36 15.84
C GLN A 406 1.50 21.57 16.46
N SER A 407 2.04 22.78 16.27
CA SER A 407 1.38 24.00 16.77
C SER A 407 0.03 24.26 16.09
N ILE A 408 -0.07 24.01 14.78
CA ILE A 408 -1.32 24.12 14.03
C ILE A 408 -2.35 23.12 14.58
N ILE A 409 -1.97 21.85 14.72
CA ILE A 409 -2.84 20.78 15.22
C ILE A 409 -3.30 21.11 16.66
N ASN A 410 -2.37 21.48 17.54
CA ASN A 410 -2.68 21.84 18.91
C ASN A 410 -3.70 23.00 18.98
N GLU A 411 -3.47 24.05 18.19
CA GLU A 411 -4.36 25.21 18.19
C GLU A 411 -5.77 24.87 17.68
N ILE A 412 -5.88 24.03 16.66
CA ILE A 412 -7.16 23.53 16.15
C ILE A 412 -7.88 22.70 17.21
N LEU A 413 -7.19 21.74 17.84
CA LEU A 413 -7.80 20.82 18.81
C LEU A 413 -8.21 21.53 20.11
N THR A 414 -7.45 22.54 20.53
CA THR A 414 -7.72 23.26 21.80
C THR A 414 -8.73 24.38 21.67
N LYS A 415 -8.75 25.10 20.55
CA LYS A 415 -9.60 26.28 20.34
C LYS A 415 -10.79 26.02 19.41
N GLY A 416 -10.79 24.90 18.66
CA GLY A 416 -11.80 24.63 17.65
C GLY A 416 -11.78 25.60 16.46
N GLU A 417 -10.70 26.38 16.33
CA GLU A 417 -10.58 27.43 15.33
C GLU A 417 -9.30 27.23 14.49
N SER A 418 -9.35 27.70 13.26
CA SER A 418 -8.14 27.82 12.42
C SER A 418 -7.11 28.74 13.08
N PRO A 419 -5.82 28.42 13.07
CA PRO A 419 -4.78 29.28 13.60
C PRO A 419 -4.88 30.71 13.07
N LYS A 420 -4.57 31.69 13.92
CA LYS A 420 -4.58 33.09 13.50
C LYS A 420 -3.52 33.32 12.43
N LEU A 421 -3.91 34.07 11.42
CA LEU A 421 -3.04 34.42 10.33
C LEU A 421 -2.06 35.50 10.79
N HIS A 422 -0.78 35.27 10.56
CA HIS A 422 0.25 36.28 10.76
C HIS A 422 0.58 36.98 9.44
N ASN A 423 0.87 38.28 9.51
CA ASN A 423 1.32 39.01 8.33
C ASN A 423 2.72 38.55 7.93
N ILE A 424 2.91 38.20 6.66
CA ILE A 424 4.25 38.01 6.10
C ILE A 424 4.88 39.40 6.01
N THR A 425 5.89 39.65 6.85
CA THR A 425 6.56 40.97 6.94
C THR A 425 7.47 41.26 5.74
N ASN A 426 7.92 40.25 5.03
CA ASN A 426 8.68 40.39 3.80
C ASN A 426 7.85 39.90 2.63
N ALA A 427 7.45 40.82 1.76
CA ALA A 427 6.80 40.47 0.51
C ALA A 427 7.71 39.51 -0.26
N LEU A 428 7.31 38.26 -0.30
CA LEU A 428 7.87 37.31 -1.22
C LEU A 428 7.54 37.81 -2.63
N SER A 429 8.49 38.39 -3.29
CA SER A 429 8.43 38.56 -4.73
C SER A 429 8.55 37.15 -5.31
N PHE A 430 7.42 36.46 -5.38
CA PHE A 430 7.36 35.19 -6.08
C PHE A 430 7.67 35.46 -7.54
N GLU A 431 8.86 35.07 -7.97
CA GLU A 431 9.10 34.95 -9.40
C GLU A 431 8.29 33.75 -9.91
N ILE A 432 7.09 34.07 -10.33
CA ILE A 432 6.11 33.15 -10.93
C ILE A 432 6.70 32.22 -12.02
N PRO A 433 7.75 32.55 -12.77
CA PRO A 433 8.36 31.65 -13.74
C PRO A 433 8.78 30.29 -13.19
N TYR A 434 9.14 30.20 -11.92
CA TYR A 434 9.53 28.93 -11.30
C TYR A 434 8.33 28.00 -11.04
N PHE A 435 7.18 28.57 -10.70
CA PHE A 435 5.92 27.85 -10.44
C PHE A 435 5.26 27.26 -11.68
N MET A 436 5.49 27.84 -12.82
CA MET A 436 4.76 27.50 -14.04
C MET A 436 5.15 26.16 -14.67
N ARG A 437 6.09 25.43 -14.05
CA ARG A 437 6.55 24.12 -14.53
C ARG A 437 5.88 22.95 -13.83
N HIS A 438 5.12 23.19 -12.77
CA HIS A 438 4.52 22.13 -11.98
C HIS A 438 3.01 21.98 -12.22
N PRO A 439 2.49 20.73 -12.26
CA PRO A 439 1.05 20.47 -12.45
C PRO A 439 0.16 21.09 -11.36
N LEU A 440 0.64 21.16 -10.12
CA LEU A 440 -0.09 21.70 -8.98
C LEU A 440 -0.42 23.19 -9.11
N GLU A 441 0.53 23.99 -9.54
CA GLU A 441 0.35 25.43 -9.72
C GLU A 441 -0.62 25.72 -10.87
N SER A 442 -0.60 24.89 -11.89
CA SER A 442 -1.57 24.96 -12.98
C SER A 442 -2.99 24.64 -12.49
N LYS A 443 -3.14 23.62 -11.65
CA LYS A 443 -4.41 23.29 -10.99
C LYS A 443 -4.89 24.43 -10.11
N LEU A 444 -4.02 24.96 -9.26
CA LEU A 444 -4.34 26.10 -8.40
C LEU A 444 -4.82 27.30 -9.21
N ALA A 445 -4.08 27.69 -10.25
CA ALA A 445 -4.44 28.82 -11.10
C ALA A 445 -5.84 28.66 -11.71
N MET A 446 -6.17 27.45 -12.16
CA MET A 446 -7.49 27.17 -12.74
C MET A 446 -8.61 27.16 -11.70
N ILE A 447 -8.37 26.61 -10.51
CA ILE A 447 -9.35 26.66 -9.41
C ILE A 447 -9.63 28.11 -8.99
N LEU A 448 -8.60 28.93 -8.90
CA LEU A 448 -8.75 30.37 -8.56
C LEU A 448 -9.51 31.14 -9.63
N GLU A 449 -9.23 30.87 -10.93
CA GLU A 449 -9.89 31.55 -12.04
C GLU A 449 -11.35 31.11 -12.22
N MET A 450 -11.62 29.82 -12.07
CA MET A 450 -12.95 29.24 -12.28
C MET A 450 -13.84 29.32 -11.02
N GLY A 451 -13.27 29.54 -9.84
CA GLY A 451 -13.99 29.58 -8.58
C GLY A 451 -14.54 28.23 -8.11
N GLY A 452 -14.05 27.11 -8.69
CA GLY A 452 -14.51 25.76 -8.37
C GLY A 452 -13.45 24.68 -8.56
N GLY A 453 -13.76 23.46 -8.16
CA GLY A 453 -12.91 22.30 -8.24
C GLY A 453 -12.97 21.56 -9.57
N LEU A 454 -12.16 20.53 -9.68
CA LEU A 454 -12.02 19.67 -10.83
C LEU A 454 -12.60 18.29 -10.54
N LEU A 455 -13.11 17.65 -11.57
CA LEU A 455 -13.41 16.23 -11.47
C LEU A 455 -12.10 15.42 -11.38
N PRO A 456 -11.97 14.43 -10.47
CA PRO A 456 -10.76 13.64 -10.27
C PRO A 456 -10.22 12.95 -11.53
N SER A 457 -11.10 12.69 -12.52
CA SER A 457 -10.77 12.04 -13.78
C SER A 457 -10.08 12.93 -14.82
N TYR A 458 -9.68 14.16 -14.46
CA TYR A 458 -9.10 15.10 -15.40
C TYR A 458 -7.59 15.32 -15.18
N GLU A 459 -6.80 15.20 -16.25
CA GLU A 459 -5.38 15.53 -16.28
C GLU A 459 -5.10 16.82 -17.05
N ILE A 460 -4.22 17.65 -16.48
CA ILE A 460 -3.88 18.95 -17.06
C ILE A 460 -2.81 18.85 -18.15
N ASN A 461 -1.83 17.96 -17.99
CA ASN A 461 -0.61 17.94 -18.81
C ASN A 461 -0.80 17.45 -20.26
N ILE A 462 -1.86 16.71 -20.53
CA ILE A 462 -2.03 16.00 -21.81
C ILE A 462 -2.55 16.89 -22.93
N VAL A 463 -3.37 17.90 -22.61
CA VAL A 463 -3.89 18.83 -23.61
C VAL A 463 -2.80 19.64 -24.26
N ARG A 464 -1.82 20.09 -23.49
CA ARG A 464 -0.69 20.87 -24.02
C ARG A 464 0.01 20.18 -25.20
N ARG A 465 0.31 18.89 -25.08
CA ARG A 465 0.93 18.10 -26.15
C ARG A 465 0.02 17.92 -27.36
N LYS A 466 -1.27 17.69 -27.14
CA LYS A 466 -2.24 17.44 -28.22
C LYS A 466 -2.65 18.69 -28.94
N MET A 467 -2.87 19.77 -28.24
CA MET A 467 -3.12 21.08 -28.85
C MET A 467 -1.93 21.49 -29.73
N ARG A 468 -0.72 21.23 -29.26
CA ARG A 468 0.49 21.47 -30.06
C ARG A 468 0.52 20.64 -31.35
N THR A 469 0.26 19.34 -31.26
CA THR A 469 0.23 18.45 -32.44
C THR A 469 -0.88 18.86 -33.42
N TYR A 470 -2.04 19.20 -32.90
CA TYR A 470 -3.18 19.65 -33.73
C TYR A 470 -2.87 20.93 -34.47
N ILE A 471 -2.32 21.94 -33.82
CA ILE A 471 -1.95 23.23 -34.44
C ILE A 471 -0.84 23.03 -35.47
N GLU A 472 0.17 22.22 -35.17
CA GLU A 472 1.24 21.89 -36.14
C GLU A 472 0.71 21.17 -37.39
N THR A 473 -0.31 20.32 -37.23
CA THR A 473 -0.87 19.53 -38.35
C THR A 473 -1.79 20.36 -39.26
N ASP A 474 -2.64 21.21 -38.70
CA ASP A 474 -3.63 21.96 -39.47
C ASP A 474 -3.08 23.22 -40.17
N TYR A 475 -2.08 23.85 -39.58
CA TYR A 475 -1.58 25.13 -40.10
C TYR A 475 -0.24 25.02 -40.83
N GLY A 476 0.36 23.82 -40.92
CA GLY A 476 1.60 23.58 -41.69
C GLY A 476 2.78 24.47 -41.28
N THR A 477 2.67 25.15 -40.16
CA THR A 477 3.65 26.13 -39.68
C THR A 477 4.60 25.46 -38.70
N LYS A 478 5.91 25.64 -38.91
CA LYS A 478 6.92 25.24 -37.93
C LYS A 478 6.82 26.16 -36.72
N ILE A 479 5.95 25.77 -35.75
CA ILE A 479 5.83 26.45 -34.44
C ILE A 479 7.11 26.28 -33.58
N HIS A 480 8.08 25.54 -34.06
CA HIS A 480 9.35 25.28 -33.40
C HIS A 480 10.16 26.50 -32.96
N GLN A 481 9.90 27.66 -33.52
CA GLN A 481 10.61 28.88 -33.15
C GLN A 481 9.95 29.68 -32.02
N GLU A 482 8.74 29.33 -31.55
CA GLU A 482 8.04 30.02 -30.45
C GLU A 482 7.78 29.09 -29.25
N THR A 483 8.76 28.26 -28.92
CA THR A 483 8.69 27.20 -27.90
C THR A 483 8.37 27.67 -26.46
N HIS A 484 8.49 28.94 -26.15
CA HIS A 484 8.19 29.49 -24.83
C HIS A 484 6.71 29.46 -24.45
N PHE A 485 5.80 29.43 -25.40
CA PHE A 485 4.35 29.44 -25.16
C PHE A 485 3.77 28.06 -24.84
N ASP A 486 4.37 27.01 -25.35
CA ASP A 486 3.90 25.64 -25.18
C ASP A 486 4.02 25.14 -23.72
N THR A 487 4.80 25.83 -22.89
CA THR A 487 5.06 25.44 -21.51
C THR A 487 4.36 26.34 -20.48
N GLY A 488 3.70 27.42 -20.91
CA GLY A 488 3.02 28.36 -20.02
C GLY A 488 1.67 27.84 -19.52
N ILE A 489 1.24 28.30 -18.33
CA ILE A 489 -0.05 27.94 -17.74
C ILE A 489 -1.24 28.43 -18.54
N GLY A 490 -1.06 29.38 -19.45
CA GLY A 490 -2.08 29.83 -20.40
C GLY A 490 -2.45 28.77 -21.43
N ASN A 491 -1.53 27.84 -21.72
CA ASN A 491 -1.73 26.73 -22.67
C ASN A 491 -2.08 25.40 -21.99
N VAL A 492 -2.69 25.44 -20.82
CA VAL A 492 -3.09 24.26 -20.06
C VAL A 492 -4.59 24.21 -19.95
N ALA A 493 -5.18 23.07 -20.18
CA ALA A 493 -6.60 22.81 -20.04
C ALA A 493 -6.86 21.49 -19.33
N PHE A 494 -8.09 21.30 -18.89
CA PHE A 494 -8.56 20.07 -18.27
C PHE A 494 -8.96 19.05 -19.33
N VAL A 495 -8.48 17.81 -19.19
CA VAL A 495 -8.75 16.71 -20.10
C VAL A 495 -9.17 15.49 -19.32
N PRO A 496 -10.26 14.80 -19.70
CA PRO A 496 -10.61 13.52 -19.11
C PRO A 496 -9.49 12.48 -19.30
N ASN A 497 -9.06 11.81 -18.24
CA ASN A 497 -7.98 10.83 -18.26
C ASN A 497 -8.17 9.71 -19.29
N GLU A 498 -9.38 9.18 -19.39
CA GLU A 498 -9.70 8.10 -20.33
C GLU A 498 -9.48 8.50 -21.80
N GLN A 499 -9.58 9.78 -22.12
CA GLN A 499 -9.47 10.27 -23.50
C GLN A 499 -8.07 10.71 -23.88
N ALA A 500 -7.25 10.98 -22.89
CA ALA A 500 -5.85 11.29 -23.10
C ALA A 500 -5.09 10.15 -23.80
N LYS A 501 -5.50 8.92 -23.57
CA LYS A 501 -4.93 7.71 -24.20
C LYS A 501 -5.53 7.39 -25.56
N GLN A 502 -6.76 7.85 -25.86
CA GLN A 502 -7.52 7.48 -27.07
C GLN A 502 -7.64 8.56 -28.15
N ALA A 503 -6.72 9.48 -28.21
CA ALA A 503 -6.78 10.71 -29.04
C ALA A 503 -6.89 10.53 -30.56
N LYS A 504 -7.47 9.46 -31.05
CA LYS A 504 -7.76 9.29 -32.47
C LYS A 504 -9.03 10.01 -32.94
N VAL A 505 -9.82 10.57 -32.02
CA VAL A 505 -11.08 11.25 -32.35
C VAL A 505 -11.10 12.65 -31.75
N PHE A 506 -10.41 13.59 -32.37
CA PHE A 506 -10.31 14.99 -31.98
C PHE A 506 -11.67 15.67 -31.73
N ASP A 507 -12.66 15.40 -32.53
CA ASP A 507 -13.99 16.03 -32.42
C ASP A 507 -14.69 15.71 -31.11
N LYS A 508 -14.67 14.43 -30.68
CA LYS A 508 -15.21 14.02 -29.36
C LYS A 508 -14.44 14.62 -28.18
N TYR A 509 -13.15 14.78 -28.36
CA TYR A 509 -12.27 15.41 -27.38
C TYR A 509 -12.61 16.89 -27.21
N MET A 510 -12.77 17.64 -28.32
CA MET A 510 -13.12 19.05 -28.31
C MET A 510 -14.52 19.30 -27.75
N GLU A 511 -15.49 18.45 -28.05
CA GLU A 511 -16.84 18.55 -27.51
C GLU A 511 -16.85 18.48 -25.98
N ARG A 512 -16.10 17.56 -25.37
CA ARG A 512 -15.99 17.44 -23.92
C ARG A 512 -15.15 18.56 -23.32
N MET A 513 -14.12 19.00 -23.98
CA MET A 513 -13.32 20.15 -23.54
C MET A 513 -14.16 21.43 -23.50
N ARG A 514 -15.11 21.61 -24.42
CA ARG A 514 -16.06 22.74 -24.43
C ARG A 514 -16.91 22.80 -23.15
N ILE A 515 -17.20 21.66 -22.57
CA ILE A 515 -17.98 21.61 -21.32
C ILE A 515 -17.10 21.99 -20.11
N VAL A 516 -15.86 21.51 -20.06
CA VAL A 516 -14.97 21.64 -18.92
C VAL A 516 -14.12 22.91 -18.97
N ASP A 517 -13.62 23.26 -20.13
CA ASP A 517 -12.81 24.44 -20.37
C ASP A 517 -13.19 25.08 -21.71
N PRO A 518 -14.33 25.82 -21.74
CA PRO A 518 -14.86 26.41 -22.98
C PRO A 518 -13.88 27.37 -23.64
N GLU A 519 -13.08 28.09 -22.86
CA GLU A 519 -12.08 29.04 -23.37
C GLU A 519 -10.96 28.31 -24.11
N CYS A 520 -10.43 27.23 -23.54
CA CYS A 520 -9.40 26.43 -24.18
C CYS A 520 -9.91 25.74 -25.45
N ALA A 521 -11.15 25.25 -25.43
CA ALA A 521 -11.81 24.70 -26.62
C ALA A 521 -11.95 25.74 -27.74
N SER A 522 -12.32 26.96 -27.37
CA SER A 522 -12.41 28.08 -28.33
C SER A 522 -11.06 28.47 -28.95
N LEU A 523 -9.97 28.36 -28.19
CA LEU A 523 -8.61 28.62 -28.69
C LEU A 523 -8.17 27.60 -29.74
N ALA A 524 -8.59 26.34 -29.58
CA ALA A 524 -8.23 25.25 -30.49
C ALA A 524 -9.15 25.13 -31.69
N ASP A 525 -10.28 25.83 -31.74
CA ASP A 525 -11.35 25.67 -32.72
C ASP A 525 -11.18 26.64 -33.90
N GLY A 526 -10.32 26.27 -34.85
CA GLY A 526 -10.25 26.92 -36.18
C GLY A 526 -9.65 28.33 -36.26
N LYS A 527 -9.01 28.80 -35.18
CA LYS A 527 -8.34 30.10 -35.16
C LYS A 527 -6.97 30.05 -35.87
N THR A 528 -6.55 31.16 -36.45
CA THR A 528 -5.17 31.29 -36.96
C THR A 528 -4.16 31.19 -35.82
N VAL A 529 -2.96 30.66 -36.09
CA VAL A 529 -1.86 30.53 -35.08
C VAL A 529 -1.60 31.85 -34.35
N ARG A 530 -1.64 32.97 -35.06
CA ARG A 530 -1.43 34.30 -34.48
C ARG A 530 -2.51 34.67 -33.45
N TYR A 531 -3.75 34.32 -33.73
CA TYR A 531 -4.89 34.58 -32.85
C TYR A 531 -4.82 33.69 -31.60
N TYR A 532 -4.49 32.43 -31.81
CA TYR A 532 -4.28 31.46 -30.73
C TYR A 532 -3.22 31.93 -29.73
N LEU A 533 -2.04 32.34 -30.21
CA LEU A 533 -0.94 32.81 -29.33
C LEU A 533 -1.34 34.07 -28.54
N LYS A 534 -2.08 34.99 -29.13
CA LYS A 534 -2.58 36.17 -28.41
C LYS A 534 -3.51 35.78 -27.27
N ASP A 535 -4.43 34.86 -27.52
CA ASP A 535 -5.41 34.43 -26.54
C ASP A 535 -4.75 33.60 -25.43
N VAL A 536 -3.77 32.73 -25.75
CA VAL A 536 -2.97 32.00 -24.80
C VAL A 536 -2.19 32.94 -23.86
N ARG A 537 -1.59 34.00 -24.42
CA ARG A 537 -0.91 35.03 -23.62
C ARG A 537 -1.86 35.75 -22.68
N ALA A 538 -3.02 36.16 -23.16
CA ALA A 538 -4.01 36.82 -22.31
C ALA A 538 -4.50 35.92 -21.19
N ARG A 539 -4.68 34.62 -21.46
CA ARG A 539 -5.06 33.62 -20.48
C ARG A 539 -3.94 33.37 -19.45
N GLU A 540 -2.70 33.34 -19.89
CA GLU A 540 -1.52 33.21 -19.03
C GLU A 540 -1.40 34.39 -18.04
N GLU A 541 -1.59 35.61 -18.53
CA GLU A 541 -1.53 36.80 -17.68
C GLU A 541 -2.65 36.82 -16.62
N ARG A 542 -3.87 36.38 -16.97
CA ARG A 542 -4.96 36.26 -15.99
C ARG A 542 -4.62 35.23 -14.91
N LYS A 543 -4.11 34.06 -15.29
CA LYS A 543 -3.73 32.99 -14.36
C LYS A 543 -2.56 33.42 -13.45
N LYS A 544 -1.56 34.09 -14.00
CA LYS A 544 -0.45 34.69 -13.23
C LYS A 544 -0.98 35.71 -12.22
N LYS A 545 -1.89 36.58 -12.64
CA LYS A 545 -2.51 37.56 -11.74
C LYS A 545 -3.25 36.88 -10.59
N ALA A 546 -4.09 35.88 -10.88
CA ALA A 546 -4.82 35.12 -9.85
C ALA A 546 -3.88 34.44 -8.84
N LEU A 547 -2.80 33.81 -9.32
CA LEU A 547 -1.77 33.22 -8.45
C LEU A 547 -1.07 34.28 -7.61
N THR A 548 -0.68 35.41 -8.22
CA THR A 548 -0.02 36.51 -7.50
C THR A 548 -0.91 37.09 -6.40
N GLU A 549 -2.19 37.29 -6.68
CA GLU A 549 -3.16 37.77 -5.69
C GLU A 549 -3.35 36.76 -4.56
N PHE A 550 -3.41 35.46 -4.87
CA PHE A 550 -3.52 34.41 -3.86
C PHE A 550 -2.32 34.35 -2.94
N PHE A 551 -1.10 34.40 -3.45
CA PHE A 551 0.11 34.34 -2.65
C PHE A 551 0.43 35.66 -1.96
N ASN A 552 0.15 36.81 -2.56
CA ASN A 552 0.38 38.14 -1.98
C ASN A 552 -0.70 38.57 -0.99
N SER A 553 -1.78 37.82 -0.85
CA SER A 553 -2.68 38.05 0.27
C SER A 553 -1.86 37.88 1.57
N LYS A 554 -1.67 38.99 2.31
CA LYS A 554 -0.72 39.16 3.42
C LYS A 554 -0.93 38.25 4.64
N GLN A 555 -1.74 37.21 4.51
CA GLN A 555 -2.15 36.36 5.62
C GLN A 555 -1.81 34.91 5.35
N THR A 556 -0.92 34.34 6.13
CA THR A 556 -0.54 32.91 6.08
C THR A 556 -0.16 32.41 7.47
N TRP A 557 -0.14 31.12 7.68
CA TRP A 557 0.37 30.48 8.90
C TRP A 557 1.91 30.50 8.89
N THR A 558 2.47 31.64 9.20
CA THR A 558 3.91 31.82 9.38
C THR A 558 4.21 32.36 10.77
N LYS A 559 5.41 32.05 11.30
CA LYS A 559 5.90 32.65 12.55
C LYS A 559 6.04 34.17 12.43
#